data_8271674f8d49ee597be3dd884092ab82
#
_entry.id   8271674f8d49ee597be3dd884092ab82
#
_cell.length_a   1.000
_cell.length_b   1.000
_cell.length_c   1.000
_cell.angle_alpha   90.00
_cell.angle_beta   90.00
_cell.angle_gamma   90.00
#
_symmetry.space_group_name_H-M   'P 1'
#
loop_
_entity.id
_entity.type
_entity.pdbx_description
1 polymer ?
#
loop_
_entity_poly.entity_id
_entity_poly.type
_entity_poly.pdbx_seq_one_letter_code
_entity_poly.pdbx_strand_id
1 'polypeptide(L)'
;RFFHEVSDAHLARIIKVDLQSDLFTYAIDETALARAQLMDGKLMLVTNVKDLSPAEVVQRYKSLADIERGFKVLKSEIEIAPVFHRLPERIKAHASICFIALILYRVMRQRLKLAGSDLSPETALADLRRIQRHTVSIDSAAPIHGVSTIHPRQADVLAALNVKKPTQDAQ
;
A
#
# COMPACT_ATOMS: atom_id res chain seq x y z
N ARG A 1 36.88 8.00 11.27
CA ARG A 1 35.83 8.98 10.91
C ARG A 1 35.68 9.09 9.40
N PHE A 2 36.74 9.45 8.63
CA PHE A 2 36.70 9.56 7.16
C PHE A 2 36.20 8.27 6.48
N PHE A 3 36.71 7.10 6.89
CA PHE A 3 36.31 5.81 6.31
C PHE A 3 34.81 5.51 6.54
N HIS A 4 34.26 5.92 7.68
CA HIS A 4 32.83 5.82 7.96
C HIS A 4 32.00 6.73 7.04
N GLU A 5 32.43 7.97 6.88
CA GLU A 5 31.75 8.94 6.02
C GLU A 5 31.74 8.50 4.55
N VAL A 6 32.86 7.95 4.05
CA VAL A 6 32.97 7.39 2.69
C VAL A 6 32.10 6.16 2.51
N SER A 7 32.04 5.29 3.52
CA SER A 7 31.19 4.08 3.50
C SER A 7 29.71 4.42 3.57
N ASP A 8 29.34 5.34 4.45
CA ASP A 8 27.95 5.78 4.62
C ASP A 8 27.41 6.50 3.36
N ALA A 9 28.30 7.24 2.68
CA ALA A 9 27.99 7.85 1.38
C ALA A 9 28.06 6.88 0.20
N HIS A 10 28.32 5.57 0.43
CA HIS A 10 28.48 4.55 -0.61
C HIS A 10 29.60 4.83 -1.63
N LEU A 11 30.57 5.65 -1.26
CA LEU A 11 31.68 6.07 -2.12
C LEU A 11 32.94 5.19 -2.01
N ALA A 12 32.93 4.14 -1.19
CA ALA A 12 34.07 3.25 -0.93
C ALA A 12 34.64 2.56 -2.20
N ARG A 13 33.85 2.47 -3.28
CA ARG A 13 34.30 1.93 -4.57
C ARG A 13 34.99 2.97 -5.44
N ILE A 14 34.75 4.25 -5.19
CA ILE A 14 35.22 5.38 -5.99
C ILE A 14 36.45 6.00 -5.33
N ILE A 15 36.43 6.10 -3.99
CA ILE A 15 37.52 6.71 -3.23
C ILE A 15 38.43 5.59 -2.69
N LYS A 16 39.68 5.58 -3.14
CA LYS A 16 40.72 4.68 -2.64
C LYS A 16 41.61 5.43 -1.67
N VAL A 17 41.83 4.85 -0.50
CA VAL A 17 42.70 5.42 0.54
C VAL A 17 43.96 4.61 0.62
N ASP A 18 45.12 5.26 0.57
CA ASP A 18 46.39 4.64 0.85
C ASP A 18 46.64 4.64 2.37
N LEU A 19 46.65 3.44 2.94
CA LEU A 19 46.92 3.23 4.38
C LEU A 19 48.40 2.87 4.66
N GLN A 20 49.23 2.75 3.62
CA GLN A 20 50.65 2.37 3.77
C GLN A 20 51.56 3.58 3.82
N SER A 21 51.08 4.77 3.51
CA SER A 21 51.82 6.02 3.57
C SER A 21 51.75 6.64 4.96
N ASP A 22 52.85 7.23 5.45
CA ASP A 22 52.83 8.02 6.70
C ASP A 22 51.94 9.27 6.61
N LEU A 23 51.58 9.68 5.40
CA LEU A 23 50.64 10.76 5.13
C LEU A 23 49.35 10.18 4.63
N PHE A 24 48.25 10.70 5.19
CA PHE A 24 46.91 10.34 4.71
C PHE A 24 46.74 10.84 3.26
N THR A 25 46.69 9.91 2.33
CA THR A 25 46.44 10.21 0.91
C THR A 25 45.24 9.44 0.40
N TYR A 26 44.48 10.05 -0.50
CA TYR A 26 43.38 9.41 -1.19
C TYR A 26 43.45 9.68 -2.69
N ALA A 27 42.90 8.79 -3.47
CA ALA A 27 42.74 8.92 -4.91
C ALA A 27 41.30 8.60 -5.33
N ILE A 28 40.87 9.26 -6.37
CA ILE A 28 39.58 8.96 -7.01
C ILE A 28 39.82 7.96 -8.13
N ASP A 29 39.11 6.84 -8.12
CA ASP A 29 39.08 5.91 -9.23
C ASP A 29 38.13 6.48 -10.31
N GLU A 30 38.72 7.14 -11.30
CA GLU A 30 38.01 7.80 -12.39
C GLU A 30 37.15 6.81 -13.20
N THR A 31 37.60 5.55 -13.34
CA THR A 31 36.84 4.51 -14.04
C THR A 31 35.60 4.12 -13.25
N ALA A 32 35.76 3.96 -11.94
CA ALA A 32 34.63 3.66 -11.04
C ALA A 32 33.65 4.83 -10.98
N LEU A 33 34.19 6.07 -10.94
CA LEU A 33 33.36 7.29 -10.97
C LEU A 33 32.55 7.39 -12.27
N ALA A 34 33.19 7.25 -13.41
CA ALA A 34 32.53 7.29 -14.72
C ALA A 34 31.44 6.22 -14.84
N ARG A 35 31.70 5.01 -14.31
CA ARG A 35 30.70 3.93 -14.27
C ARG A 35 29.53 4.28 -13.36
N ALA A 36 29.77 4.86 -12.19
CA ALA A 36 28.71 5.29 -11.27
C ALA A 36 27.84 6.37 -11.93
N GLN A 37 28.45 7.39 -12.54
CA GLN A 37 27.74 8.44 -13.28
C GLN A 37 26.93 7.87 -14.45
N LEU A 38 27.47 6.89 -15.18
CA LEU A 38 26.73 6.21 -16.24
C LEU A 38 25.45 5.53 -15.74
N MET A 39 25.46 5.05 -14.50
CA MET A 39 24.32 4.32 -13.89
C MET A 39 23.34 5.25 -13.16
N ASP A 40 23.72 6.50 -12.92
CA ASP A 40 22.86 7.46 -12.23
C ASP A 40 21.52 7.65 -12.92
N GLY A 41 20.43 7.57 -12.14
CA GLY A 41 19.06 7.68 -12.63
C GLY A 41 18.58 6.52 -13.51
N LYS A 42 19.36 5.44 -13.63
CA LYS A 42 19.03 4.25 -14.43
C LYS A 42 18.78 3.03 -13.53
N LEU A 43 17.73 2.28 -13.86
CA LEU A 43 17.46 0.99 -13.25
C LEU A 43 17.68 -0.09 -14.31
N MET A 44 18.58 -1.03 -14.01
CA MET A 44 18.80 -2.19 -14.86
C MET A 44 17.90 -3.34 -14.40
N LEU A 45 17.02 -3.81 -15.27
CA LEU A 45 16.20 -5.00 -15.05
C LEU A 45 16.79 -6.17 -15.82
N VAL A 46 16.98 -7.30 -15.12
CA VAL A 46 17.45 -8.55 -15.71
C VAL A 46 16.32 -9.58 -15.64
N THR A 47 16.04 -10.24 -16.75
CA THR A 47 15.01 -11.27 -16.83
C THR A 47 15.53 -12.49 -17.56
N ASN A 48 15.05 -13.67 -17.18
CA ASN A 48 15.27 -14.92 -17.89
C ASN A 48 14.15 -15.25 -18.90
N VAL A 49 13.14 -14.42 -18.98
CA VAL A 49 12.01 -14.58 -19.91
C VAL A 49 12.42 -14.03 -21.28
N LYS A 50 12.32 -14.86 -22.31
CA LYS A 50 12.79 -14.53 -23.68
C LYS A 50 11.71 -13.89 -24.55
N ASP A 51 10.42 -14.11 -24.23
CA ASP A 51 9.28 -13.78 -25.10
C ASP A 51 8.57 -12.47 -24.71
N LEU A 52 9.20 -11.68 -23.84
CA LEU A 52 8.64 -10.37 -23.42
C LEU A 52 9.39 -9.22 -24.07
N SER A 53 8.64 -8.22 -24.51
CA SER A 53 9.21 -6.94 -24.89
C SER A 53 9.78 -6.20 -23.68
N PRO A 54 10.75 -5.30 -23.86
CA PRO A 54 11.27 -4.46 -22.77
C PRO A 54 10.19 -3.70 -22.00
N ALA A 55 9.16 -3.21 -22.69
CA ALA A 55 8.05 -2.50 -22.07
C ALA A 55 7.25 -3.41 -21.13
N GLU A 56 6.98 -4.65 -21.54
CA GLU A 56 6.27 -5.63 -20.70
C GLU A 56 7.09 -6.04 -19.48
N VAL A 57 8.42 -6.18 -19.62
CA VAL A 57 9.32 -6.43 -18.47
C VAL A 57 9.22 -5.31 -17.46
N VAL A 58 9.29 -4.05 -17.90
CA VAL A 58 9.13 -2.87 -17.03
C VAL A 58 7.76 -2.86 -16.38
N GLN A 59 6.70 -3.15 -17.12
CA GLN A 59 5.33 -3.19 -16.59
C GLN A 59 5.18 -4.28 -15.52
N ARG A 60 5.71 -5.47 -15.76
CA ARG A 60 5.71 -6.58 -14.76
C ARG A 60 6.51 -6.21 -13.51
N TYR A 61 7.68 -5.59 -13.67
CA TYR A 61 8.45 -5.09 -12.53
C TYR A 61 7.63 -4.08 -11.70
N LYS A 62 6.99 -3.11 -12.36
CA LYS A 62 6.13 -2.14 -11.67
C LYS A 62 4.95 -2.80 -10.95
N SER A 63 4.42 -3.91 -11.45
CA SER A 63 3.31 -4.62 -10.82
C SER A 63 3.70 -5.28 -9.48
N LEU A 64 5.00 -5.51 -9.21
CA LEU A 64 5.47 -5.99 -7.90
C LEU A 64 5.08 -5.03 -6.76
N ALA A 65 5.09 -3.72 -7.01
CA ALA A 65 4.65 -2.73 -6.03
C ALA A 65 3.19 -2.94 -5.59
N ASP A 66 2.33 -3.46 -6.48
CA ASP A 66 0.94 -3.78 -6.13
C ASP A 66 0.83 -5.05 -5.26
N ILE A 67 1.73 -6.01 -5.47
CA ILE A 67 1.83 -7.22 -4.65
C ILE A 67 2.33 -6.86 -3.25
N GLU A 68 3.42 -6.10 -3.15
CA GLU A 68 3.97 -5.61 -1.88
C GLU A 68 2.94 -4.80 -1.09
N ARG A 69 2.20 -3.93 -1.77
CA ARG A 69 1.10 -3.18 -1.16
C ARG A 69 -0.02 -4.10 -0.67
N GLY A 70 -0.35 -5.15 -1.42
CA GLY A 70 -1.31 -6.17 -1.01
C GLY A 70 -0.90 -6.83 0.30
N PHE A 71 0.36 -7.24 0.42
CA PHE A 71 0.89 -7.81 1.67
C PHE A 71 0.93 -6.81 2.82
N LYS A 72 1.25 -5.54 2.54
CA LYS A 72 1.19 -4.48 3.55
C LYS A 72 -0.23 -4.32 4.09
N VAL A 73 -1.23 -4.26 3.21
CA VAL A 73 -2.65 -4.15 3.60
C VAL A 73 -3.09 -5.36 4.43
N LEU A 74 -2.71 -6.59 4.05
CA LEU A 74 -3.01 -7.78 4.84
C LEU A 74 -2.42 -7.72 6.25
N LYS A 75 -1.22 -7.17 6.40
CA LYS A 75 -0.52 -7.10 7.70
C LYS A 75 -0.98 -5.94 8.57
N SER A 76 -1.20 -4.75 7.98
CA SER A 76 -1.40 -3.51 8.72
C SER A 76 -2.87 -3.11 8.84
N GLU A 77 -3.69 -3.36 7.80
CA GLU A 77 -5.07 -2.87 7.75
C GLU A 77 -6.09 -3.98 8.06
N ILE A 78 -5.81 -5.19 7.59
CA ILE A 78 -6.70 -6.34 7.78
C ILE A 78 -6.27 -7.16 9.00
N GLU A 79 -5.02 -7.01 9.43
CA GLU A 79 -4.46 -7.69 10.60
C GLU A 79 -4.63 -9.22 10.52
N ILE A 80 -4.20 -9.83 9.42
CA ILE A 80 -4.28 -11.29 9.23
C ILE A 80 -3.57 -12.06 10.34
N ALA A 81 -2.61 -11.47 11.01
CA ALA A 81 -1.85 -12.04 12.12
C ALA A 81 -1.89 -11.11 13.36
N PRO A 82 -1.81 -11.67 14.58
CA PRO A 82 -1.67 -13.09 14.92
C PRO A 82 -2.99 -13.88 14.79
N VAL A 83 -2.88 -15.16 14.39
CA VAL A 83 -4.03 -16.06 14.29
C VAL A 83 -4.22 -16.75 15.64
N PHE A 84 -5.28 -16.42 16.36
CA PHE A 84 -5.61 -17.00 17.67
C PHE A 84 -6.40 -18.31 17.60
N HIS A 85 -6.81 -18.73 16.41
CA HIS A 85 -7.54 -19.97 16.20
C HIS A 85 -6.61 -21.18 16.21
N ARG A 86 -7.06 -22.28 16.86
CA ARG A 86 -6.29 -23.55 16.96
C ARG A 86 -6.83 -24.63 16.02
N LEU A 87 -8.11 -24.58 15.65
CA LEU A 87 -8.75 -25.57 14.77
C LEU A 87 -8.42 -25.24 13.31
N PRO A 88 -8.02 -26.23 12.50
CA PRO A 88 -7.63 -26.02 11.10
C PRO A 88 -8.74 -25.34 10.27
N GLU A 89 -10.01 -25.69 10.47
CA GLU A 89 -11.14 -25.10 9.76
C GLU A 89 -11.30 -23.62 10.09
N ARG A 90 -11.10 -23.24 11.35
CA ARG A 90 -11.17 -21.83 11.80
C ARG A 90 -10.00 -21.01 11.27
N ILE A 91 -8.80 -21.62 11.19
CA ILE A 91 -7.62 -20.97 10.58
C ILE A 91 -7.88 -20.72 9.09
N LYS A 92 -8.39 -21.72 8.37
CA LYS A 92 -8.77 -21.57 6.96
C LYS A 92 -9.83 -20.50 6.75
N ALA A 93 -10.89 -20.51 7.59
CA ALA A 93 -11.95 -19.52 7.52
C ALA A 93 -11.42 -18.10 7.77
N HIS A 94 -10.57 -17.91 8.79
CA HIS A 94 -9.92 -16.63 9.07
C HIS A 94 -9.11 -16.14 7.86
N ALA A 95 -8.22 -16.98 7.32
CA ALA A 95 -7.44 -16.63 6.13
C ALA A 95 -8.34 -16.28 4.93
N SER A 96 -9.41 -17.06 4.68
CA SER A 96 -10.35 -16.80 3.59
C SER A 96 -11.05 -15.45 3.74
N ILE A 97 -11.49 -15.10 4.96
CA ILE A 97 -12.12 -13.81 5.26
C ILE A 97 -11.14 -12.67 5.00
N CYS A 98 -9.87 -12.81 5.44
CA CYS A 98 -8.83 -11.82 5.18
C CYS A 98 -8.56 -11.64 3.68
N PHE A 99 -8.54 -12.71 2.89
CA PHE A 99 -8.39 -12.62 1.43
C PHE A 99 -9.60 -11.95 0.77
N ILE A 100 -10.83 -12.25 1.19
CA ILE A 100 -12.02 -11.57 0.69
C ILE A 100 -11.95 -10.08 1.01
N ALA A 101 -11.57 -9.72 2.25
CA ALA A 101 -11.37 -8.33 2.65
C ALA A 101 -10.32 -7.62 1.78
N LEU A 102 -9.20 -8.29 1.46
CA LEU A 102 -8.18 -7.75 0.55
C LEU A 102 -8.73 -7.51 -0.87
N ILE A 103 -9.53 -8.44 -1.40
CA ILE A 103 -10.15 -8.27 -2.71
C ILE A 103 -11.09 -7.06 -2.70
N LEU A 104 -11.94 -6.94 -1.69
CA LEU A 104 -12.86 -5.80 -1.54
C LEU A 104 -12.09 -4.49 -1.41
N TYR A 105 -11.03 -4.46 -0.62
CA TYR A 105 -10.15 -3.31 -0.50
C TYR A 105 -9.55 -2.89 -1.85
N ARG A 106 -9.06 -3.84 -2.65
CA ARG A 106 -8.50 -3.56 -3.99
C ARG A 106 -9.56 -3.02 -4.95
N VAL A 107 -10.75 -3.62 -4.95
CA VAL A 107 -11.90 -3.16 -5.76
C VAL A 107 -12.29 -1.74 -5.36
N MET A 108 -12.40 -1.48 -4.05
CA MET A 108 -12.70 -0.16 -3.52
C MET A 108 -11.68 0.88 -3.98
N ARG A 109 -10.39 0.58 -3.84
CA ARG A 109 -9.30 1.44 -4.30
C ARG A 109 -9.38 1.75 -5.78
N GLN A 110 -9.65 0.71 -6.60
CA GLN A 110 -9.78 0.89 -8.05
C GLN A 110 -10.96 1.81 -8.40
N ARG A 111 -12.12 1.60 -7.77
CA ARG A 111 -13.31 2.42 -8.00
C ARG A 111 -13.09 3.87 -7.59
N LEU A 112 -12.49 4.13 -6.43
CA LEU A 112 -12.14 5.48 -6.00
C LEU A 112 -11.22 6.16 -7.01
N LYS A 113 -10.18 5.46 -7.48
CA LYS A 113 -9.26 5.98 -8.49
C LYS A 113 -9.95 6.28 -9.82
N LEU A 114 -10.82 5.40 -10.29
CA LEU A 114 -11.58 5.60 -11.53
C LEU A 114 -12.56 6.79 -11.43
N ALA A 115 -13.07 7.06 -10.24
CA ALA A 115 -13.91 8.22 -9.95
C ALA A 115 -13.11 9.53 -9.74
N GLY A 116 -11.77 9.50 -9.90
CA GLY A 116 -10.92 10.67 -9.69
C GLY A 116 -10.77 11.09 -8.22
N SER A 117 -11.07 10.19 -7.27
CA SER A 117 -10.95 10.47 -5.84
C SER A 117 -9.53 10.23 -5.35
N ASP A 118 -8.98 11.19 -4.59
CA ASP A 118 -7.67 11.08 -3.92
C ASP A 118 -7.75 10.34 -2.57
N LEU A 119 -8.96 9.88 -2.19
CA LEU A 119 -9.15 9.20 -0.92
C LEU A 119 -8.54 7.80 -0.93
N SER A 120 -7.87 7.45 0.16
CA SER A 120 -7.51 6.06 0.42
C SER A 120 -8.76 5.25 0.83
N PRO A 121 -8.79 3.93 0.62
CA PRO A 121 -9.88 3.09 1.10
C PRO A 121 -10.11 3.20 2.60
N GLU A 122 -9.06 3.34 3.41
CA GLU A 122 -9.14 3.50 4.87
C GLU A 122 -9.87 4.79 5.23
N THR A 123 -9.49 5.91 4.60
CA THR A 123 -10.13 7.21 4.83
C THR A 123 -11.60 7.17 4.40
N ALA A 124 -11.88 6.58 3.24
CA ALA A 124 -13.24 6.43 2.75
C ALA A 124 -14.09 5.56 3.69
N LEU A 125 -13.55 4.44 4.20
CA LEU A 125 -14.23 3.60 5.18
C LEU A 125 -14.46 4.33 6.52
N ALA A 126 -13.47 5.11 6.98
CA ALA A 126 -13.61 5.91 8.20
C ALA A 126 -14.74 6.95 8.09
N ASP A 127 -14.88 7.58 6.92
CA ASP A 127 -15.97 8.49 6.64
C ASP A 127 -17.32 7.77 6.58
N LEU A 128 -17.40 6.61 5.93
CA LEU A 128 -18.63 5.83 5.82
C LEU A 128 -19.08 5.23 7.16
N ARG A 129 -18.16 4.86 8.06
CA ARG A 129 -18.48 4.35 9.40
C ARG A 129 -19.24 5.35 10.27
N ARG A 130 -19.21 6.63 9.92
CA ARG A 130 -20.00 7.67 10.60
C ARG A 130 -21.47 7.67 10.20
N ILE A 131 -21.84 6.97 9.14
CA ILE A 131 -23.25 6.79 8.76
C ILE A 131 -23.80 5.71 9.67
N GLN A 132 -24.70 6.08 10.55
CA GLN A 132 -25.29 5.19 11.55
C GLN A 132 -26.80 5.12 11.40
N ARG A 133 -27.35 3.95 11.66
CA ARG A 133 -28.78 3.74 11.83
C ARG A 133 -29.11 3.83 13.32
N HIS A 134 -30.14 4.59 13.63
CA HIS A 134 -30.62 4.78 15.00
C HIS A 134 -32.00 4.17 15.15
N THR A 135 -32.23 3.54 16.28
CA THR A 135 -33.55 3.11 16.71
C THR A 135 -33.79 3.73 18.09
N VAL A 136 -34.78 4.55 18.19
CA VAL A 136 -35.22 5.18 19.44
C VAL A 136 -36.49 4.56 19.90
N SER A 137 -36.49 3.94 21.08
CA SER A 137 -37.67 3.40 21.74
C SER A 137 -37.99 4.26 22.95
N ILE A 138 -39.22 4.75 23.04
CA ILE A 138 -39.73 5.57 24.14
C ILE A 138 -40.95 4.84 24.73
N ASP A 139 -40.80 4.37 25.94
CA ASP A 139 -41.83 3.62 26.69
C ASP A 139 -42.47 2.49 25.83
N SER A 140 -43.80 2.52 25.74
CA SER A 140 -44.56 1.54 24.96
C SER A 140 -44.88 1.97 23.53
N ALA A 141 -44.29 3.08 23.06
CA ALA A 141 -44.51 3.56 21.71
C ALA A 141 -43.72 2.72 20.66
N ALA A 142 -44.20 2.72 19.41
CA ALA A 142 -43.49 2.05 18.32
C ALA A 142 -42.09 2.65 18.14
N PRO A 143 -41.05 1.83 17.90
CA PRO A 143 -39.71 2.32 17.69
C PRO A 143 -39.61 3.28 16.49
N ILE A 144 -38.91 4.37 16.67
CA ILE A 144 -38.60 5.33 15.60
C ILE A 144 -37.23 4.97 15.01
N HIS A 145 -37.19 4.77 13.70
CA HIS A 145 -35.94 4.47 12.99
C HIS A 145 -35.45 5.71 12.24
N GLY A 146 -34.15 5.90 12.25
CA GLY A 146 -33.53 7.00 11.52
C GLY A 146 -32.13 6.62 10.99
N VAL A 147 -31.65 7.38 10.03
CA VAL A 147 -30.29 7.31 9.52
C VAL A 147 -29.64 8.67 9.71
N SER A 148 -28.40 8.69 10.15
CA SER A 148 -27.66 9.94 10.30
C SER A 148 -27.60 10.71 8.97
N THR A 149 -27.49 12.04 9.06
CA THR A 149 -27.32 12.89 7.87
C THR A 149 -26.07 12.46 7.09
N ILE A 150 -26.26 12.23 5.80
CA ILE A 150 -25.16 11.88 4.89
C ILE A 150 -24.55 13.17 4.38
N HIS A 151 -23.29 13.42 4.73
CA HIS A 151 -22.55 14.59 4.28
C HIS A 151 -22.10 14.46 2.80
N PRO A 152 -21.82 15.57 2.09
CA PRO A 152 -21.45 15.55 0.67
C PRO A 152 -20.30 14.57 0.37
N ARG A 153 -19.23 14.62 1.14
CA ARG A 153 -18.07 13.73 0.98
C ARG A 153 -18.42 12.23 1.11
N GLN A 154 -19.31 11.89 2.02
CA GLN A 154 -19.81 10.51 2.16
C GLN A 154 -20.67 10.11 0.96
N ALA A 155 -21.49 11.04 0.46
CA ALA A 155 -22.28 10.81 -0.75
C ALA A 155 -21.40 10.58 -1.98
N ASP A 156 -20.31 11.33 -2.12
CA ASP A 156 -19.33 11.17 -3.20
C ASP A 156 -18.63 9.81 -3.14
N VAL A 157 -18.24 9.37 -1.95
CA VAL A 157 -17.66 8.04 -1.74
C VAL A 157 -18.66 6.94 -2.12
N LEU A 158 -19.92 7.03 -1.67
CA LEU A 158 -20.96 6.05 -2.03
C LEU A 158 -21.17 5.99 -3.55
N ALA A 159 -21.21 7.16 -4.21
CA ALA A 159 -21.35 7.26 -5.66
C ALA A 159 -20.14 6.64 -6.39
N ALA A 160 -18.90 6.96 -5.97
CA ALA A 160 -17.67 6.40 -6.51
C ALA A 160 -17.62 4.87 -6.40
N LEU A 161 -18.16 4.32 -5.30
CA LEU A 161 -18.24 2.90 -5.07
C LEU A 161 -19.44 2.21 -5.73
N ASN A 162 -20.33 2.97 -6.37
CA ASN A 162 -21.61 2.50 -6.89
C ASN A 162 -22.47 1.79 -5.82
N VAL A 163 -22.55 2.39 -4.61
CA VAL A 163 -23.31 1.92 -3.48
C VAL A 163 -24.50 2.86 -3.26
N LYS A 164 -25.70 2.29 -3.12
CA LYS A 164 -26.90 3.06 -2.82
C LYS A 164 -26.79 3.72 -1.45
N LYS A 165 -27.28 4.96 -1.35
CA LYS A 165 -27.38 5.63 -0.05
C LYS A 165 -28.35 4.84 0.86
N PRO A 166 -28.01 4.62 2.13
CA PRO A 166 -28.95 4.01 3.07
C PRO A 166 -30.17 4.92 3.25
N THR A 167 -31.33 4.32 3.20
CA THR A 167 -32.63 4.98 3.42
C THR A 167 -33.22 4.57 4.77
N GLN A 168 -34.17 5.34 5.27
CA GLN A 168 -34.87 5.03 6.53
C GLN A 168 -35.63 3.70 6.47
N ASP A 169 -36.11 3.31 5.27
CA ASP A 169 -37.01 2.16 5.06
C ASP A 169 -36.28 0.87 4.62
N ALA A 170 -34.93 0.86 4.54
CA ALA A 170 -34.22 -0.37 4.24
C ALA A 170 -34.21 -1.31 5.44
N GLN A 171 -35.12 -2.27 5.45
CA GLN A 171 -35.17 -3.44 6.34
C GLN A 171 -34.01 -4.40 6.01
#